data_4f649b60d85446f275b73fb252358b85
#
_entry.id   4f649b60d85446f275b73fb252358b85
#
_cell.length_a   1.000
_cell.length_b   1.000
_cell.length_c   1.000
_cell.angle_alpha   90.00
_cell.angle_beta   90.00
_cell.angle_gamma   90.00
#
_symmetry.space_group_name_H-M   'P 1'
#
loop_
_entity.id
_entity.type
_entity.pdbx_description
1 polymer ?
#
loop_
_entity_poly.entity_id
_entity_poly.type
_entity_poly.pdbx_seq_one_letter_code
_entity_poly.pdbx_strand_id
1 'polypeptide(L)'
;MIEFECSSEHNIDVETLGKNVFSMSGVNFELSPLVRMTSPRRYLDMSILEWPKNQRVFTSVLLLGGLIPVDYHKFLFVALEPDGFEERSSTLMNKEWRHKRTIVASGGTSWVIDKVSYQPKSPFFGLLMKPIYKFIFEHRHKRLDGKY
;
A
#
# COMPACT_ATOMS: atom_id res chain seq x y z
N MET A 1 -17.46 3.03 -7.33
CA MET A 1 -16.12 3.17 -6.72
C MET A 1 -15.20 3.95 -7.62
N ILE A 2 -14.28 4.66 -7.03
CA ILE A 2 -13.25 5.41 -7.76
C ILE A 2 -12.02 4.52 -7.87
N GLU A 3 -11.42 4.43 -9.06
CA GLU A 3 -10.33 3.48 -9.33
C GLU A 3 -9.13 4.16 -9.97
N PHE A 4 -7.94 3.65 -9.67
CA PHE A 4 -6.72 3.96 -10.40
C PHE A 4 -5.73 2.80 -10.30
N GLU A 5 -4.74 2.81 -11.20
CA GLU A 5 -3.69 1.80 -11.26
C GLU A 5 -2.34 2.48 -11.42
N CYS A 6 -1.31 1.91 -10.79
CA CYS A 6 0.05 2.38 -10.90
C CYS A 6 0.97 1.16 -10.97
N SER A 7 1.93 1.18 -11.90
CA SER A 7 2.88 0.07 -12.05
C SER A 7 4.27 0.59 -12.39
N SER A 8 5.28 -0.20 -12.04
CA SER A 8 6.68 0.13 -12.34
C SER A 8 7.52 -1.15 -12.46
N GLU A 9 8.54 -1.08 -13.30
CA GLU A 9 9.50 -2.16 -13.50
C GLU A 9 10.80 -1.84 -12.78
N HIS A 10 11.37 -2.85 -12.12
CA HIS A 10 12.59 -2.70 -11.32
C HIS A 10 13.61 -3.75 -11.70
N ASN A 11 14.89 -3.37 -11.70
CA ASN A 11 16.00 -4.22 -12.08
C ASN A 11 16.46 -5.10 -10.89
N ILE A 12 15.56 -5.96 -10.44
CA ILE A 12 15.78 -6.85 -9.30
C ILE A 12 14.91 -8.10 -9.49
N ASP A 13 15.34 -9.24 -8.94
CA ASP A 13 14.56 -10.46 -8.99
C ASP A 13 13.30 -10.36 -8.10
N VAL A 14 12.25 -11.10 -8.48
CA VAL A 14 10.95 -11.05 -7.82
C VAL A 14 11.00 -11.49 -6.36
N GLU A 15 11.87 -12.43 -6.02
CA GLU A 15 12.00 -12.92 -4.65
C GLU A 15 12.55 -11.83 -3.70
N THR A 16 13.62 -11.16 -4.11
CA THR A 16 14.21 -10.06 -3.34
C THR A 16 13.25 -8.88 -3.25
N LEU A 17 12.61 -8.54 -4.36
CA LEU A 17 11.62 -7.45 -4.39
C LEU A 17 10.48 -7.73 -3.41
N GLY A 18 9.94 -8.94 -3.39
CA GLY A 18 8.84 -9.33 -2.50
C GLY A 18 9.17 -9.14 -1.03
N LYS A 19 10.40 -9.42 -0.61
CA LYS A 19 10.84 -9.22 0.78
C LYS A 19 10.76 -7.76 1.19
N ASN A 20 10.91 -6.82 0.25
CA ASN A 20 10.91 -5.39 0.52
C ASN A 20 9.51 -4.76 0.38
N VAL A 21 8.73 -5.18 -0.61
CA VAL A 21 7.45 -4.51 -0.90
C VAL A 21 6.26 -5.08 -0.12
N PHE A 22 6.42 -6.20 0.57
CA PHE A 22 5.37 -6.83 1.38
C PHE A 22 5.66 -6.74 2.87
N SER A 23 6.04 -5.55 3.36
CA SER A 23 6.22 -5.29 4.79
C SER A 23 5.83 -3.84 5.11
N MET A 24 5.51 -3.57 6.37
CA MET A 24 5.22 -2.19 6.80
C MET A 24 6.45 -1.29 6.71
N SER A 25 7.63 -1.82 7.00
CA SER A 25 8.87 -1.04 6.82
C SER A 25 9.09 -0.69 5.35
N GLY A 26 8.78 -1.60 4.43
CA GLY A 26 8.81 -1.33 3.00
C GLY A 26 7.77 -0.29 2.58
N VAL A 27 6.55 -0.40 3.06
CA VAL A 27 5.49 0.58 2.81
C VAL A 27 5.93 1.97 3.28
N ASN A 28 6.48 2.08 4.48
CA ASN A 28 6.96 3.35 5.01
C ASN A 28 8.17 3.90 4.25
N PHE A 29 9.05 3.04 3.75
CA PHE A 29 10.11 3.48 2.84
C PHE A 29 9.53 4.12 1.57
N GLU A 30 8.54 3.47 0.95
CA GLU A 30 7.88 3.97 -0.25
C GLU A 30 7.13 5.28 -0.02
N LEU A 31 6.48 5.43 1.14
CA LEU A 31 5.70 6.62 1.49
C LEU A 31 6.57 7.81 1.92
N SER A 32 7.78 7.56 2.43
CA SER A 32 8.66 8.59 2.95
C SER A 32 9.10 9.57 1.83
N PRO A 33 9.22 10.86 2.11
CA PRO A 33 8.97 11.56 3.38
C PRO A 33 7.54 12.08 3.52
N LEU A 34 6.63 11.77 2.60
CA LEU A 34 5.29 12.35 2.56
C LEU A 34 4.40 11.91 3.72
N VAL A 35 4.38 10.61 3.99
CA VAL A 35 3.49 9.99 4.97
C VAL A 35 4.24 8.87 5.69
N ARG A 36 3.90 8.65 6.96
CA ARG A 36 4.30 7.47 7.72
C ARG A 36 3.06 6.79 8.28
N MET A 37 3.01 5.48 8.17
CA MET A 37 1.95 4.66 8.76
C MET A 37 2.48 3.99 10.03
N THR A 38 1.76 4.13 11.14
CA THR A 38 2.12 3.47 12.40
C THR A 38 1.81 1.97 12.34
N SER A 39 2.52 1.19 13.13
CA SER A 39 2.36 -0.25 13.17
C SER A 39 2.77 -0.78 14.54
N PRO A 40 2.08 -1.82 15.07
CA PRO A 40 2.63 -2.59 16.19
C PRO A 40 3.99 -3.14 15.79
N ARG A 41 4.90 -3.17 16.76
CA ARG A 41 6.30 -3.56 16.53
C ARG A 41 6.43 -4.93 15.85
N ARG A 42 5.59 -5.89 16.25
CA ARG A 42 5.63 -7.25 15.70
C ARG A 42 5.29 -7.33 14.20
N TYR A 43 4.52 -6.37 13.68
CA TYR A 43 4.13 -6.34 12.26
C TYR A 43 5.07 -5.53 11.38
N LEU A 44 6.01 -4.78 11.95
CA LEU A 44 6.82 -3.83 11.20
C LEU A 44 7.66 -4.52 10.10
N ASP A 45 8.32 -5.60 10.44
CA ASP A 45 9.19 -6.33 9.51
C ASP A 45 8.64 -7.71 9.11
N MET A 46 7.51 -8.12 9.68
CA MET A 46 6.82 -9.35 9.29
C MET A 46 6.26 -9.20 7.87
N SER A 47 6.42 -10.23 7.04
CA SER A 47 5.79 -10.23 5.72
C SER A 47 4.27 -10.05 5.84
N ILE A 48 3.71 -9.13 5.07
CA ILE A 48 2.26 -8.94 4.98
C ILE A 48 1.59 -10.25 4.55
N LEU A 49 2.26 -11.06 3.74
CA LEU A 49 1.74 -12.32 3.25
C LEU A 49 1.54 -13.36 4.36
N GLU A 50 2.13 -13.13 5.55
CA GLU A 50 1.98 -13.97 6.75
C GLU A 50 0.97 -13.41 7.74
N TRP A 51 0.35 -12.26 7.45
CA TRP A 51 -0.66 -11.66 8.34
C TRP A 51 -1.95 -12.48 8.34
N PRO A 52 -2.79 -12.35 9.40
CA PRO A 52 -4.08 -13.03 9.41
C PRO A 52 -4.97 -12.56 8.27
N LYS A 53 -5.71 -13.49 7.67
CA LYS A 53 -6.62 -13.25 6.54
C LYS A 53 -8.07 -13.18 7.02
N ASN A 54 -8.89 -12.36 6.37
CA ASN A 54 -10.32 -12.20 6.61
C ASN A 54 -10.68 -11.74 8.02
N GLN A 55 -9.76 -11.02 8.67
CA GLN A 55 -10.00 -10.42 9.96
C GLN A 55 -9.19 -9.13 10.10
N ARG A 56 -9.64 -8.26 10.99
CA ARG A 56 -8.94 -7.00 11.24
C ARG A 56 -7.59 -7.30 11.89
N VAL A 57 -6.51 -6.74 11.32
CA VAL A 57 -5.14 -6.98 11.81
C VAL A 57 -4.76 -5.93 12.85
N PHE A 58 -4.71 -4.67 12.47
CA PHE A 58 -4.51 -3.54 13.35
C PHE A 58 -4.98 -2.25 12.67
N THR A 59 -5.08 -1.18 13.46
CA THR A 59 -5.38 0.15 12.93
C THR A 59 -4.09 0.95 12.87
N SER A 60 -3.75 1.43 11.68
CA SER A 60 -2.59 2.29 11.44
C SER A 60 -3.04 3.75 11.42
N VAL A 61 -2.28 4.64 12.02
CA VAL A 61 -2.47 6.08 11.88
C VAL A 61 -1.54 6.59 10.80
N LEU A 62 -2.07 7.39 9.87
CA LEU A 62 -1.30 8.03 8.82
C LEU A 62 -0.83 9.40 9.30
N LEU A 63 0.49 9.59 9.33
CA LEU A 63 1.14 10.80 9.81
C LEU A 63 1.72 11.57 8.63
N LEU A 64 1.14 12.72 8.32
CA LEU A 64 1.63 13.60 7.27
C LEU A 64 3.02 14.13 7.67
N GLY A 65 4.00 13.95 6.79
CA GLY A 65 5.40 14.29 7.09
C GLY A 65 5.97 13.51 8.26
N GLY A 66 5.32 12.44 8.68
CA GLY A 66 5.70 11.64 9.84
C GLY A 66 5.28 12.23 11.19
N LEU A 67 4.55 13.36 11.21
CA LEU A 67 4.25 14.12 12.43
C LEU A 67 2.77 14.36 12.68
N ILE A 68 1.97 14.70 11.65
CA ILE A 68 0.60 15.19 11.79
C ILE A 68 -0.39 14.08 11.43
N PRO A 69 -1.21 13.58 12.37
CA PRO A 69 -2.22 12.57 12.05
C PRO A 69 -3.29 13.15 11.13
N VAL A 70 -3.51 12.52 9.98
CA VAL A 70 -4.47 12.96 8.95
C VAL A 70 -5.51 11.92 8.61
N ASP A 71 -5.24 10.64 8.92
CA ASP A 71 -6.15 9.54 8.60
C ASP A 71 -5.82 8.35 9.49
N TYR A 72 -6.70 7.36 9.52
CA TYR A 72 -6.40 6.03 10.07
C TYR A 72 -6.81 4.98 9.05
N HIS A 73 -6.15 3.82 9.10
CA HIS A 73 -6.34 2.73 8.17
C HIS A 73 -6.54 1.43 8.95
N LYS A 74 -7.71 0.84 8.83
CA LYS A 74 -8.04 -0.41 9.52
C LYS A 74 -7.79 -1.57 8.56
N PHE A 75 -6.63 -2.21 8.70
CA PHE A 75 -6.19 -3.26 7.78
C PHE A 75 -7.04 -4.52 7.88
N LEU A 76 -7.52 -4.99 6.73
CA LEU A 76 -8.16 -6.29 6.56
C LEU A 76 -7.77 -6.82 5.18
N PHE A 77 -7.19 -8.02 5.15
CA PHE A 77 -6.75 -8.67 3.91
C PHE A 77 -7.67 -9.83 3.57
N VAL A 78 -8.13 -9.89 2.32
CA VAL A 78 -9.04 -10.94 1.85
C VAL A 78 -8.33 -11.99 1.00
N ALA A 79 -7.15 -11.67 0.47
CA ALA A 79 -6.30 -12.62 -0.26
C ALA A 79 -4.83 -12.36 0.05
N LEU A 80 -4.08 -13.42 0.33
CA LEU A 80 -2.64 -13.39 0.57
C LEU A 80 -2.04 -14.53 -0.26
N GLU A 81 -1.38 -14.17 -1.36
CA GLU A 81 -0.78 -15.10 -2.31
C GLU A 81 0.74 -14.91 -2.34
N PRO A 82 1.53 -15.87 -2.86
CA PRO A 82 2.98 -15.72 -2.91
C PRO A 82 3.45 -14.49 -3.70
N ASP A 83 2.67 -14.04 -4.67
CA ASP A 83 2.98 -12.91 -5.54
C ASP A 83 2.24 -11.62 -5.21
N GLY A 84 1.42 -11.60 -4.16
CA GLY A 84 0.71 -10.39 -3.81
C GLY A 84 -0.39 -10.55 -2.79
N PHE A 85 -1.10 -9.44 -2.55
CA PHE A 85 -2.22 -9.39 -1.63
C PHE A 85 -3.38 -8.60 -2.20
N GLU A 86 -4.55 -8.81 -1.62
CA GLU A 86 -5.72 -7.97 -1.81
C GLU A 86 -6.27 -7.57 -0.45
N GLU A 87 -6.35 -6.27 -0.19
CA GLU A 87 -6.95 -5.76 1.03
C GLU A 87 -8.31 -5.13 0.75
N ARG A 88 -9.20 -5.24 1.73
CA ARG A 88 -10.49 -4.57 1.79
C ARG A 88 -10.61 -3.89 3.13
N SER A 89 -9.87 -2.84 3.29
CA SER A 89 -9.79 -2.08 4.54
C SER A 89 -10.81 -0.96 4.57
N SER A 90 -10.93 -0.30 5.71
CA SER A 90 -11.66 0.95 5.85
C SER A 90 -10.74 2.02 6.41
N THR A 91 -11.02 3.27 6.08
CA THR A 91 -10.24 4.41 6.57
C THR A 91 -11.17 5.46 7.16
N LEU A 92 -10.62 6.50 7.76
CA LEU A 92 -11.42 7.60 8.27
C LEU A 92 -12.27 8.24 7.16
N MET A 93 -11.69 8.39 5.96
CA MET A 93 -12.33 9.08 4.84
C MET A 93 -13.10 8.15 3.89
N ASN A 94 -12.84 6.85 3.96
CA ASN A 94 -13.43 5.88 3.03
C ASN A 94 -14.15 4.75 3.76
N LYS A 95 -15.37 4.43 3.28
CA LYS A 95 -16.13 3.26 3.76
C LYS A 95 -15.41 1.97 3.38
N GLU A 96 -14.83 1.94 2.18
CA GLU A 96 -14.09 0.80 1.66
C GLU A 96 -12.87 1.28 0.91
N TRP A 97 -11.74 0.64 1.18
CA TRP A 97 -10.47 0.85 0.51
C TRP A 97 -9.97 -0.51 0.03
N ARG A 98 -9.93 -0.68 -1.29
CA ARG A 98 -9.42 -1.91 -1.92
C ARG A 98 -8.08 -1.62 -2.54
N HIS A 99 -7.10 -2.39 -2.16
CA HIS A 99 -5.76 -2.31 -2.73
C HIS A 99 -5.27 -3.70 -3.05
N LYS A 100 -4.95 -3.93 -4.31
CA LYS A 100 -4.33 -5.16 -4.77
C LYS A 100 -2.92 -4.85 -5.24
N ARG A 101 -1.93 -5.44 -4.60
CA ARG A 101 -0.53 -5.35 -5.02
C ARG A 101 -0.08 -6.70 -5.53
N THR A 102 0.48 -6.72 -6.73
CA THR A 102 1.02 -7.93 -7.36
C THR A 102 2.42 -7.65 -7.85
N ILE A 103 3.32 -8.64 -7.73
CA ILE A 103 4.64 -8.59 -8.34
C ILE A 103 4.72 -9.66 -9.42
N VAL A 104 5.35 -9.33 -10.55
CA VAL A 104 5.44 -10.21 -11.73
C VAL A 104 6.87 -10.22 -12.25
N ALA A 105 7.45 -11.42 -12.42
CA ALA A 105 8.76 -11.57 -13.03
C ALA A 105 8.68 -11.34 -14.54
N SER A 106 9.67 -10.65 -15.11
CA SER A 106 9.75 -10.36 -16.53
C SER A 106 11.23 -10.41 -16.98
N GLY A 107 11.74 -11.59 -17.28
CA GLY A 107 13.13 -11.79 -17.75
C GLY A 107 14.11 -11.20 -16.76
N GLY A 108 14.70 -11.27 -15.94
CA GLY A 108 15.65 -10.67 -14.98
C GLY A 108 15.19 -9.40 -14.27
N THR A 109 14.02 -8.84 -14.63
CA THR A 109 13.40 -7.70 -13.95
C THR A 109 12.09 -8.11 -13.31
N SER A 110 11.48 -7.21 -12.54
CA SER A 110 10.21 -7.47 -11.86
C SER A 110 9.32 -6.24 -11.91
N TRP A 111 8.02 -6.47 -12.06
CA TRP A 111 7.00 -5.42 -12.02
C TRP A 111 6.31 -5.41 -10.66
N VAL A 112 6.04 -4.22 -10.16
CA VAL A 112 5.10 -3.99 -9.06
C VAL A 112 3.86 -3.33 -9.65
N ILE A 113 2.70 -3.93 -9.42
CA ILE A 113 1.41 -3.45 -9.94
C ILE A 113 0.49 -3.19 -8.77
N ASP A 114 0.06 -1.94 -8.62
CA ASP A 114 -0.92 -1.54 -7.61
C ASP A 114 -2.23 -1.15 -8.29
N LYS A 115 -3.30 -1.83 -7.91
CA LYS A 115 -4.68 -1.49 -8.30
C LYS A 115 -5.42 -1.03 -7.06
N VAL A 116 -5.95 0.19 -7.10
CA VAL A 116 -6.63 0.80 -5.97
C VAL A 116 -8.04 1.20 -6.38
N SER A 117 -9.01 0.85 -5.55
CA SER A 117 -10.37 1.35 -5.66
C SER A 117 -10.89 1.72 -4.28
N TYR A 118 -11.72 2.74 -4.20
CA TYR A 118 -12.22 3.18 -2.92
C TYR A 118 -13.62 3.79 -3.04
N GLN A 119 -14.38 3.67 -1.95
CA GLN A 119 -15.69 4.28 -1.79
C GLN A 119 -15.61 5.33 -0.68
N PRO A 120 -15.61 6.62 -1.03
CA PRO A 120 -15.51 7.68 -0.03
C PRO A 120 -16.78 7.77 0.82
N LYS A 121 -16.63 8.18 2.06
CA LYS A 121 -17.77 8.47 2.96
C LYS A 121 -18.54 9.71 2.49
N SER A 122 -17.85 10.65 1.83
CA SER A 122 -18.42 11.84 1.23
C SER A 122 -18.09 11.89 -0.26
N PRO A 123 -19.08 12.05 -1.17
CA PRO A 123 -18.82 12.17 -2.62
C PRO A 123 -17.88 13.34 -2.96
N PHE A 124 -17.96 14.43 -2.20
CA PHE A 124 -17.11 15.61 -2.41
C PHE A 124 -15.63 15.26 -2.19
N PHE A 125 -15.31 14.57 -1.09
CA PHE A 125 -13.94 14.16 -0.80
C PHE A 125 -13.42 13.12 -1.79
N GLY A 126 -14.31 12.29 -2.35
CA GLY A 126 -13.90 11.28 -3.34
C GLY A 126 -13.23 11.88 -4.56
N LEU A 127 -13.82 12.93 -5.11
CA LEU A 127 -13.26 13.61 -6.27
C LEU A 127 -12.00 14.40 -5.92
N LEU A 128 -11.99 15.04 -4.76
CA LEU A 128 -10.85 15.82 -4.29
C LEU A 128 -9.62 14.94 -4.01
N MET A 129 -9.84 13.76 -3.45
CA MET A 129 -8.75 12.88 -3.01
C MET A 129 -8.15 12.04 -4.13
N LYS A 130 -8.83 11.85 -5.26
CA LYS A 130 -8.29 11.00 -6.33
C LYS A 130 -6.89 11.43 -6.80
N PRO A 131 -6.65 12.71 -7.15
CA PRO A 131 -5.31 13.13 -7.56
C PRO A 131 -4.28 13.00 -6.43
N ILE A 132 -4.69 13.18 -5.17
CA ILE A 132 -3.81 13.05 -4.01
C ILE A 132 -3.38 11.60 -3.83
N TYR A 133 -4.32 10.65 -3.84
CA TYR A 133 -4.02 9.23 -3.73
C TYR A 133 -3.15 8.75 -4.89
N LYS A 134 -3.48 9.16 -6.11
CA LYS A 134 -2.70 8.81 -7.29
C LYS A 134 -1.27 9.35 -7.18
N PHE A 135 -1.11 10.59 -6.75
CA PHE A 135 0.21 11.19 -6.50
C PHE A 135 1.02 10.39 -5.48
N ILE A 136 0.39 9.96 -4.38
CA ILE A 136 1.05 9.17 -3.34
C ILE A 136 1.53 7.83 -3.90
N PHE A 137 0.71 7.13 -4.69
CA PHE A 137 1.10 5.86 -5.29
C PHE A 137 2.20 6.03 -6.35
N GLU A 138 2.14 7.07 -7.15
CA GLU A 138 3.22 7.40 -8.10
C GLU A 138 4.53 7.69 -7.36
N HIS A 139 4.46 8.40 -6.24
CA HIS A 139 5.61 8.64 -5.37
C HIS A 139 6.19 7.34 -4.82
N ARG A 140 5.34 6.42 -4.37
CA ARG A 140 5.77 5.11 -3.89
C ARG A 140 6.58 4.37 -4.95
N HIS A 141 6.11 4.35 -6.20
CA HIS A 141 6.82 3.71 -7.31
C HIS A 141 8.13 4.40 -7.66
N LYS A 142 8.18 5.73 -7.58
CA LYS A 142 9.43 6.49 -7.76
C LYS A 142 10.47 6.16 -6.68
N ARG A 143 10.02 5.96 -5.44
CA ARG A 143 10.93 5.57 -4.35
C ARG A 143 11.53 4.18 -4.61
N LEU A 144 10.76 3.26 -5.16
CA LEU A 144 11.27 1.95 -5.57
C LEU A 144 12.28 2.07 -6.72
N ASP A 145 12.02 2.93 -7.71
CA ASP A 145 12.96 3.19 -8.80
C ASP A 145 14.30 3.72 -8.27
N GLY A 146 14.28 4.58 -7.27
CA GLY A 146 15.50 5.11 -6.66
C GLY A 146 16.29 4.08 -5.86
N LYS A 147 15.64 2.99 -5.43
CA LYS A 147 16.27 1.93 -4.65
C LYS A 147 16.86 0.82 -5.54
N TYR A 148 16.24 0.54 -6.69
CA TYR A 148 16.59 -0.61 -7.55
C TYR A 148 17.00 -0.20 -8.98
#